data_c68b17219a5301c26564deda254b123e
#
_entry.id   c68b17219a5301c26564deda254b123e
#
_cell.length_a   1.000
_cell.length_b   1.000
_cell.length_c   1.000
_cell.angle_alpha   90.00
_cell.angle_beta   90.00
_cell.angle_gamma   90.00
#
_symmetry.space_group_name_H-M   'P 1'
#
loop_
_entity.id
_entity.type
_entity.pdbx_description
1 polymer ?
#
loop_
_entity_poly.entity_id
_entity_poly.type
_entity_poly.pdbx_seq_one_letter_code
_entity_poly.pdbx_strand_id
1 'polypeptide(L)'
;MDVELRPGRRDDAETCGRICFEAFGAIARAHTFPSDVPAPEVGVGLVSMLLEHPQVYSVVAEINGRIVGSNFLDERSTIAGVGPITVDPTVQDQGVGRALMLDVLERAEDRGAPGVRLLQAAYHSRSLSLYTKLGFQVRDVLACMQGPPAGGEVPGHNVRRATTADLDACAIVCRRVHGHDRTGEMTDAIAQGTGRVVEYDNRITGYATDLAFFAHAVGENNEDLRALILAADAFGGSGILVPTTNGELFRWCLERGLHVVHVMTLMTIGLYTTPQGAYLPSVTF
;
A
#
# COMPACT_ATOMS: atom_id res chain seq x y z
N MET A 1 -0.90 17.00 27.25
CA MET A 1 -1.08 17.90 26.09
C MET A 1 -2.37 17.47 25.41
N ASP A 2 -3.26 18.42 25.12
CA ASP A 2 -4.46 18.08 24.37
C ASP A 2 -4.10 17.95 22.89
N VAL A 3 -4.42 16.81 22.31
CA VAL A 3 -4.30 16.54 20.87
C VAL A 3 -5.66 16.82 20.27
N GLU A 4 -5.75 17.79 19.39
CA GLU A 4 -6.96 18.13 18.64
C GLU A 4 -6.89 17.44 17.27
N LEU A 5 -7.99 16.76 16.88
CA LEU A 5 -8.12 16.12 15.56
C LEU A 5 -9.09 16.93 14.71
N ARG A 6 -8.76 17.09 13.44
CA ARG A 6 -9.64 17.70 12.44
C ARG A 6 -9.46 17.04 11.07
N PRO A 7 -10.46 17.15 10.17
CA PRO A 7 -10.28 16.74 8.78
C PRO A 7 -9.08 17.43 8.12
N GLY A 8 -8.37 16.69 7.30
CA GLY A 8 -7.26 17.22 6.49
C GLY A 8 -7.78 18.18 5.42
N ARG A 9 -6.94 19.14 5.02
CA ARG A 9 -7.22 20.16 4.00
C ARG A 9 -6.06 20.20 3.01
N ARG A 10 -6.31 20.63 1.78
CA ARG A 10 -5.25 20.76 0.76
C ARG A 10 -4.06 21.59 1.25
N ASP A 11 -4.31 22.65 2.01
CA ASP A 11 -3.27 23.53 2.55
C ASP A 11 -2.36 22.85 3.60
N ASP A 12 -2.76 21.68 4.12
CA ASP A 12 -1.95 20.92 5.07
C ASP A 12 -0.86 20.10 4.37
N ALA A 13 -0.90 19.98 3.04
CA ALA A 13 -0.04 19.08 2.26
C ALA A 13 1.44 19.30 2.51
N GLU A 14 1.90 20.56 2.50
CA GLU A 14 3.32 20.90 2.72
C GLU A 14 3.78 20.47 4.10
N THR A 15 3.01 20.81 5.15
CA THR A 15 3.39 20.50 6.54
C THR A 15 3.31 18.99 6.81
N CYS A 16 2.21 18.34 6.45
CA CYS A 16 2.04 16.90 6.65
C CYS A 16 3.03 16.09 5.82
N GLY A 17 3.33 16.53 4.57
CA GLY A 17 4.31 15.88 3.71
C GLY A 17 5.74 15.97 4.24
N ARG A 18 6.13 17.10 4.83
CA ARG A 18 7.43 17.22 5.52
C ARG A 18 7.50 16.34 6.76
N ILE A 19 6.44 16.30 7.58
CA ILE A 19 6.37 15.37 8.72
C ILE A 19 6.47 13.93 8.24
N CYS A 20 5.83 13.58 7.13
CA CYS A 20 5.93 12.26 6.51
C CYS A 20 7.38 11.91 6.17
N PHE A 21 8.08 12.79 5.44
CA PHE A 21 9.49 12.60 5.12
C PHE A 21 10.38 12.45 6.38
N GLU A 22 10.20 13.33 7.38
CA GLU A 22 10.99 13.31 8.60
C GLU A 22 10.74 12.03 9.44
N ALA A 23 9.47 11.62 9.59
CA ALA A 23 9.09 10.46 10.38
C ALA A 23 9.62 9.16 9.75
N PHE A 24 9.40 8.93 8.44
CA PHE A 24 9.93 7.76 7.73
C PHE A 24 11.45 7.79 7.68
N GLY A 25 12.06 8.95 7.43
CA GLY A 25 13.51 9.11 7.42
C GLY A 25 14.14 8.83 8.79
N ALA A 26 13.51 9.27 9.89
CA ALA A 26 14.03 9.04 11.24
C ALA A 26 14.07 7.56 11.60
N ILE A 27 12.97 6.81 11.36
CA ILE A 27 12.93 5.39 11.69
C ILE A 27 13.82 4.55 10.77
N ALA A 28 13.88 4.87 9.48
CA ALA A 28 14.77 4.20 8.54
C ALA A 28 16.25 4.35 8.95
N ARG A 29 16.68 5.57 9.27
CA ARG A 29 18.04 5.83 9.76
C ARG A 29 18.36 5.11 11.06
N ALA A 30 17.42 5.07 12.02
CA ALA A 30 17.60 4.39 13.29
C ALA A 30 17.87 2.88 13.13
N HIS A 31 17.42 2.29 12.02
CA HIS A 31 17.58 0.87 11.72
C HIS A 31 18.49 0.59 10.52
N THR A 32 19.17 1.60 9.98
CA THR A 32 20.10 1.47 8.84
C THR A 32 19.45 0.95 7.55
N PHE A 33 18.16 1.26 7.34
CA PHE A 33 17.45 1.00 6.10
C PHE A 33 17.32 2.26 5.23
N PRO A 34 17.17 2.14 3.91
CA PRO A 34 16.78 3.26 3.08
C PRO A 34 15.36 3.74 3.44
N SER A 35 15.11 5.04 3.30
CA SER A 35 13.78 5.60 3.52
C SER A 35 12.88 5.37 2.31
N ASP A 36 11.63 4.96 2.56
CA ASP A 36 10.59 4.86 1.51
C ASP A 36 10.14 6.25 1.00
N VAL A 37 10.45 7.30 1.76
CA VAL A 37 10.24 8.70 1.37
C VAL A 37 11.61 9.38 1.31
N PRO A 38 12.31 9.32 0.16
CA PRO A 38 13.72 9.72 0.05
C PRO A 38 13.96 11.24 0.03
N ALA A 39 12.93 12.04 -0.25
CA ALA A 39 13.01 13.50 -0.33
C ALA A 39 11.73 14.16 0.19
N PRO A 40 11.81 15.42 0.70
CA PRO A 40 10.62 16.14 1.17
C PRO A 40 9.52 16.26 0.10
N GLU A 41 9.91 16.49 -1.15
CA GLU A 41 9.00 16.66 -2.29
C GLU A 41 8.19 15.37 -2.55
N VAL A 42 8.78 14.19 -2.30
CA VAL A 42 8.09 12.91 -2.40
C VAL A 42 7.02 12.80 -1.32
N GLY A 43 7.33 13.20 -0.09
CA GLY A 43 6.36 13.24 1.01
C GLY A 43 5.23 14.23 0.76
N VAL A 44 5.55 15.41 0.29
CA VAL A 44 4.55 16.45 -0.05
C VAL A 44 3.67 15.98 -1.22
N GLY A 45 4.25 15.42 -2.26
CA GLY A 45 3.50 14.89 -3.41
C GLY A 45 2.54 13.77 -3.01
N LEU A 46 3.00 12.81 -2.19
CA LEU A 46 2.16 11.74 -1.67
C LEU A 46 0.99 12.28 -0.85
N VAL A 47 1.25 13.16 0.10
CA VAL A 47 0.21 13.72 0.98
C VAL A 47 -0.76 14.60 0.19
N SER A 48 -0.28 15.40 -0.78
CA SER A 48 -1.15 16.18 -1.68
C SER A 48 -2.13 15.29 -2.44
N MET A 49 -1.63 14.21 -3.03
CA MET A 49 -2.46 13.26 -3.77
C MET A 49 -3.56 12.65 -2.88
N LEU A 50 -3.21 12.27 -1.65
CA LEU A 50 -4.16 11.67 -0.70
C LEU A 50 -5.20 12.68 -0.20
N LEU A 51 -4.80 13.93 0.09
CA LEU A 51 -5.71 15.01 0.52
C LEU A 51 -6.67 15.45 -0.59
N GLU A 52 -6.29 15.29 -1.85
CA GLU A 52 -7.11 15.67 -3.00
C GLU A 52 -8.03 14.55 -3.48
N HIS A 53 -7.77 13.31 -3.10
CA HIS A 53 -8.53 12.17 -3.60
C HIS A 53 -9.91 12.08 -2.93
N PRO A 54 -11.02 12.08 -3.69
CA PRO A 54 -12.39 12.16 -3.13
C PRO A 54 -12.81 10.93 -2.33
N GLN A 55 -12.13 9.79 -2.49
CA GLN A 55 -12.40 8.54 -1.79
C GLN A 55 -11.29 8.19 -0.78
N VAL A 56 -10.52 9.18 -0.32
CA VAL A 56 -9.57 9.05 0.77
C VAL A 56 -10.00 10.00 1.90
N TYR A 57 -10.35 9.42 3.03
CA TYR A 57 -10.56 10.19 4.25
C TYR A 57 -9.19 10.57 4.85
N SER A 58 -9.09 11.77 5.37
CA SER A 58 -7.87 12.28 5.99
C SER A 58 -8.14 12.95 7.31
N VAL A 59 -7.25 12.73 8.29
CA VAL A 59 -7.28 13.38 9.61
C VAL A 59 -5.90 13.95 9.92
N VAL A 60 -5.91 15.16 10.50
CA VAL A 60 -4.71 15.88 10.95
C VAL A 60 -4.78 16.09 12.45
N ALA A 61 -3.66 15.87 13.13
CA ALA A 61 -3.52 16.12 14.55
C ALA A 61 -2.77 17.43 14.79
N GLU A 62 -3.30 18.23 15.71
CA GLU A 62 -2.70 19.49 16.14
C GLU A 62 -2.44 19.50 17.65
N ILE A 63 -1.36 20.18 18.05
CA ILE A 63 -1.05 20.53 19.44
C ILE A 63 -0.79 22.05 19.47
N ASN A 64 -1.58 22.79 20.24
CA ASN A 64 -1.50 24.25 20.34
C ASN A 64 -1.54 24.96 18.95
N GLY A 65 -2.40 24.49 18.05
CA GLY A 65 -2.54 25.02 16.70
C GLY A 65 -1.41 24.70 15.73
N ARG A 66 -0.44 23.85 16.12
CA ARG A 66 0.62 23.34 15.24
C ARG A 66 0.30 21.92 14.79
N ILE A 67 0.31 21.66 13.49
CA ILE A 67 0.19 20.32 12.93
C ILE A 67 1.36 19.47 13.42
N VAL A 68 1.04 18.28 13.95
CA VAL A 68 2.00 17.33 14.50
C VAL A 68 1.87 15.92 13.93
N GLY A 69 0.90 15.68 13.07
CA GLY A 69 0.75 14.38 12.40
C GLY A 69 -0.47 14.30 11.54
N SER A 70 -0.55 13.25 10.74
CA SER A 70 -1.67 12.94 9.86
C SER A 70 -1.87 11.45 9.68
N ASN A 71 -3.07 11.05 9.30
CA ASN A 71 -3.40 9.69 8.88
C ASN A 71 -4.44 9.72 7.77
N PHE A 72 -4.49 8.64 6.99
CA PHE A 72 -5.37 8.50 5.84
C PHE A 72 -6.08 7.14 5.88
N LEU A 73 -7.31 7.13 5.37
CA LEU A 73 -8.09 5.92 5.17
C LEU A 73 -8.52 5.87 3.70
N ASP A 74 -7.98 4.92 2.97
CA ASP A 74 -8.39 4.64 1.59
C ASP A 74 -9.72 3.92 1.59
N GLU A 75 -10.72 4.57 1.02
CA GLU A 75 -12.11 4.12 0.99
C GLU A 75 -12.54 3.66 -0.41
N ARG A 76 -11.60 3.47 -1.36
CA ARG A 76 -11.89 3.05 -2.74
C ARG A 76 -12.35 1.59 -2.84
N SER A 77 -12.14 0.79 -1.81
CA SER A 77 -12.48 -0.63 -1.75
C SER A 77 -13.44 -0.92 -0.60
N THR A 78 -14.07 -2.10 -0.63
CA THR A 78 -14.89 -2.63 0.47
C THR A 78 -14.06 -2.82 1.75
N ILE A 79 -12.82 -3.27 1.61
CA ILE A 79 -11.84 -3.33 2.70
C ILE A 79 -11.07 -2.03 2.70
N ALA A 80 -11.05 -1.32 3.81
CA ALA A 80 -10.37 -0.03 3.90
C ALA A 80 -8.86 -0.20 4.16
N GLY A 81 -8.05 0.66 3.55
CA GLY A 81 -6.60 0.71 3.75
C GLY A 81 -6.18 1.89 4.63
N VAL A 82 -5.34 1.67 5.63
CA VAL A 82 -4.83 2.75 6.51
C VAL A 82 -3.40 3.11 6.15
N GLY A 83 -3.17 4.38 5.95
CA GLY A 83 -1.82 4.96 5.83
C GLY A 83 -1.65 5.93 4.66
N PRO A 84 -0.54 6.65 4.67
CA PRO A 84 0.50 6.67 5.69
C PRO A 84 0.06 7.37 6.99
N ILE A 85 0.36 6.76 8.15
CA ILE A 85 0.25 7.45 9.43
C ILE A 85 1.61 8.00 9.83
N THR A 86 1.69 9.29 10.11
CA THR A 86 2.92 9.96 10.48
C THR A 86 2.72 10.90 11.66
N VAL A 87 3.74 10.97 12.53
CA VAL A 87 3.78 11.85 13.70
C VAL A 87 5.15 12.50 13.73
N ASP A 88 5.17 13.82 13.91
CA ASP A 88 6.39 14.60 14.10
C ASP A 88 7.30 13.92 15.12
N PRO A 89 8.55 13.58 14.77
CA PRO A 89 9.47 12.89 15.65
C PRO A 89 9.66 13.56 17.01
N THR A 90 9.46 14.87 17.12
CA THR A 90 9.64 15.64 18.35
C THR A 90 8.52 15.46 19.37
N VAL A 91 7.36 14.93 18.97
CA VAL A 91 6.17 14.73 19.82
C VAL A 91 5.65 13.29 19.81
N GLN A 92 6.48 12.34 19.37
CA GLN A 92 6.15 10.92 19.47
C GLN A 92 6.03 10.49 20.95
N ASP A 93 5.38 9.33 21.18
CA ASP A 93 5.11 8.77 22.51
C ASP A 93 4.14 9.57 23.42
N GLN A 94 3.49 10.60 22.85
CA GLN A 94 2.50 11.43 23.54
C GLN A 94 1.04 11.09 23.19
N GLY A 95 0.80 9.91 22.59
CA GLY A 95 -0.55 9.45 22.24
C GLY A 95 -1.08 9.91 20.89
N VAL A 96 -0.38 10.81 20.16
CA VAL A 96 -0.82 11.35 18.86
C VAL A 96 -1.12 10.22 17.85
N GLY A 97 -0.21 9.29 17.66
CA GLY A 97 -0.41 8.17 16.75
C GLY A 97 -1.60 7.29 17.11
N ARG A 98 -1.87 7.11 18.42
CA ARG A 98 -3.05 6.36 18.88
C ARG A 98 -4.34 7.13 18.57
N ALA A 99 -4.37 8.44 18.78
CA ALA A 99 -5.53 9.27 18.46
C ALA A 99 -5.86 9.23 16.97
N LEU A 100 -4.85 9.42 16.11
CA LEU A 100 -4.99 9.33 14.64
C LEU A 100 -5.48 7.95 14.16
N MET A 101 -5.05 6.87 14.81
CA MET A 101 -5.52 5.52 14.47
C MET A 101 -6.96 5.29 14.90
N LEU A 102 -7.35 5.75 16.09
CA LEU A 102 -8.72 5.59 16.57
C LEU A 102 -9.72 6.33 15.68
N ASP A 103 -9.39 7.54 15.23
CA ASP A 103 -10.23 8.34 14.34
C ASP A 103 -10.51 7.60 13.00
N VAL A 104 -9.48 7.08 12.34
CA VAL A 104 -9.69 6.35 11.08
C VAL A 104 -10.39 5.01 11.27
N LEU A 105 -10.25 4.37 12.45
CA LEU A 105 -10.99 3.13 12.76
C LEU A 105 -12.46 3.42 13.02
N GLU A 106 -12.79 4.50 13.75
CA GLU A 106 -14.16 4.99 13.93
C GLU A 106 -14.79 5.33 12.58
N ARG A 107 -14.06 6.04 11.72
CA ARG A 107 -14.50 6.33 10.35
C ARG A 107 -14.79 5.07 9.54
N ALA A 108 -13.95 4.04 9.63
CA ALA A 108 -14.15 2.78 8.93
C ALA A 108 -15.39 2.04 9.46
N GLU A 109 -15.63 2.07 10.78
CA GLU A 109 -16.81 1.51 11.43
C GLU A 109 -18.10 2.23 10.99
N ASP A 110 -18.12 3.56 11.00
CA ASP A 110 -19.24 4.40 10.56
C ASP A 110 -19.65 4.12 9.11
N ARG A 111 -18.67 3.78 8.26
CA ARG A 111 -18.92 3.35 6.87
C ARG A 111 -19.35 1.90 6.74
N GLY A 112 -19.34 1.13 7.81
CA GLY A 112 -19.61 -0.29 7.78
C GLY A 112 -18.57 -1.11 7.02
N ALA A 113 -17.29 -0.67 7.01
CA ALA A 113 -16.21 -1.41 6.39
C ALA A 113 -16.01 -2.74 7.14
N PRO A 114 -16.12 -3.92 6.50
CA PRO A 114 -16.06 -5.20 7.19
C PRO A 114 -14.65 -5.53 7.69
N GLY A 115 -13.62 -4.88 7.14
CA GLY A 115 -12.24 -5.05 7.54
C GLY A 115 -11.39 -3.84 7.18
N VAL A 116 -10.31 -3.68 7.94
CA VAL A 116 -9.31 -2.62 7.74
C VAL A 116 -7.93 -3.26 7.66
N ARG A 117 -7.09 -2.78 6.76
CA ARG A 117 -5.73 -3.29 6.54
C ARG A 117 -4.72 -2.18 6.61
N LEU A 118 -3.50 -2.54 6.97
CA LEU A 118 -2.33 -1.68 6.88
C LEU A 118 -1.09 -2.52 6.61
N LEU A 119 -0.09 -1.86 6.05
CA LEU A 119 1.26 -2.40 5.96
C LEU A 119 2.20 -1.55 6.80
N GLN A 120 3.12 -2.20 7.50
CA GLN A 120 4.12 -1.50 8.32
C GLN A 120 5.50 -2.14 8.17
N ALA A 121 6.55 -1.31 8.28
CA ALA A 121 7.93 -1.78 8.27
C ALA A 121 8.17 -2.70 9.47
N ALA A 122 8.55 -3.97 9.24
CA ALA A 122 8.66 -4.98 10.28
C ALA A 122 9.69 -4.63 11.37
N TYR A 123 10.67 -3.78 11.06
CA TYR A 123 11.65 -3.28 12.01
C TYR A 123 11.10 -2.17 12.92
N HIS A 124 9.92 -1.60 12.65
CA HIS A 124 9.32 -0.53 13.45
C HIS A 124 8.50 -1.11 14.62
N SER A 125 9.17 -1.63 15.64
CA SER A 125 8.57 -2.33 16.78
C SER A 125 7.49 -1.51 17.52
N ARG A 126 7.64 -0.19 17.56
CA ARG A 126 6.69 0.73 18.20
C ARG A 126 5.34 0.76 17.45
N SER A 127 5.35 0.86 16.12
CA SER A 127 4.12 0.80 15.31
C SER A 127 3.46 -0.58 15.43
N LEU A 128 4.25 -1.65 15.33
CA LEU A 128 3.74 -3.02 15.50
C LEU A 128 3.00 -3.16 16.85
N SER A 129 3.60 -2.65 17.93
CA SER A 129 3.00 -2.69 19.27
C SER A 129 1.71 -1.87 19.37
N LEU A 130 1.68 -0.68 18.71
CA LEU A 130 0.48 0.17 18.67
C LEU A 130 -0.65 -0.54 17.95
N TYR A 131 -0.42 -1.03 16.73
CA TYR A 131 -1.46 -1.67 15.92
C TYR A 131 -1.97 -2.96 16.56
N THR A 132 -1.08 -3.75 17.15
CA THR A 132 -1.51 -4.95 17.91
C THR A 132 -2.39 -4.60 19.09
N LYS A 133 -2.08 -3.53 19.85
CA LYS A 133 -2.94 -3.05 20.95
C LYS A 133 -4.31 -2.52 20.49
N LEU A 134 -4.39 -2.08 19.24
CA LEU A 134 -5.65 -1.65 18.61
C LEU A 134 -6.45 -2.81 17.99
N GLY A 135 -5.94 -4.05 18.06
CA GLY A 135 -6.62 -5.25 17.61
C GLY A 135 -6.19 -5.76 16.23
N PHE A 136 -5.23 -5.10 15.57
CA PHE A 136 -4.67 -5.62 14.34
C PHE A 136 -3.87 -6.91 14.56
N GLN A 137 -3.96 -7.82 13.61
CA GLN A 137 -3.23 -9.08 13.59
C GLN A 137 -2.37 -9.19 12.34
N VAL A 138 -1.14 -9.66 12.48
CA VAL A 138 -0.27 -9.96 11.34
C VAL A 138 -0.86 -11.12 10.53
N ARG A 139 -0.95 -10.95 9.22
CA ARG A 139 -1.46 -11.95 8.27
C ARG A 139 -0.39 -12.49 7.35
N ASP A 140 0.54 -11.63 6.94
CA ASP A 140 1.65 -12.05 6.08
C ASP A 140 2.90 -11.20 6.36
N VAL A 141 4.04 -11.74 5.97
CA VAL A 141 5.33 -11.06 5.96
C VAL A 141 5.69 -10.82 4.50
N LEU A 142 6.03 -9.60 4.16
CA LEU A 142 6.24 -9.15 2.80
C LEU A 142 7.70 -8.74 2.60
N ALA A 143 8.35 -9.29 1.59
CA ALA A 143 9.65 -8.80 1.15
C ALA A 143 9.45 -7.61 0.20
N CYS A 144 9.91 -6.43 0.57
CA CYS A 144 10.04 -5.30 -0.35
C CYS A 144 11.24 -5.57 -1.25
N MET A 145 11.01 -5.76 -2.54
CA MET A 145 12.04 -6.21 -3.48
C MET A 145 12.27 -5.18 -4.59
N GLN A 146 13.52 -4.86 -4.83
CA GLN A 146 13.97 -3.95 -5.88
C GLN A 146 15.05 -4.61 -6.73
N GLY A 147 15.21 -4.15 -7.97
CA GLY A 147 16.24 -4.66 -8.88
C GLY A 147 16.06 -4.14 -10.31
N PRO A 148 16.90 -4.56 -11.23
CA PRO A 148 16.73 -4.22 -12.64
C PRO A 148 15.47 -4.88 -13.21
N PRO A 149 14.92 -4.34 -14.32
CA PRO A 149 13.86 -5.01 -15.06
C PRO A 149 14.29 -6.43 -15.43
N ALA A 150 13.44 -7.41 -15.12
CA ALA A 150 13.77 -8.82 -15.36
C ALA A 150 13.73 -9.18 -16.86
N GLY A 151 12.87 -8.51 -17.63
CA GLY A 151 12.67 -8.73 -19.07
C GLY A 151 12.24 -10.17 -19.42
N GLY A 152 11.61 -10.35 -20.55
CA GLY A 152 11.19 -11.66 -21.04
C GLY A 152 9.68 -11.84 -21.10
N GLU A 153 9.25 -13.05 -21.39
CA GLU A 153 7.84 -13.40 -21.59
C GLU A 153 7.54 -14.75 -20.91
N VAL A 154 6.30 -14.93 -20.48
CA VAL A 154 5.76 -16.22 -20.05
C VAL A 154 4.97 -16.82 -21.22
N PRO A 155 5.27 -18.04 -21.68
CA PRO A 155 4.58 -18.64 -22.82
C PRO A 155 3.04 -18.63 -22.64
N GLY A 156 2.34 -18.17 -23.64
CA GLY A 156 0.88 -18.11 -23.66
C GLY A 156 0.26 -16.92 -22.91
N HIS A 157 1.06 -16.14 -22.17
CA HIS A 157 0.61 -14.95 -21.45
C HIS A 157 0.90 -13.70 -22.30
N ASN A 158 -0.09 -12.83 -22.44
CA ASN A 158 0.03 -11.55 -23.14
C ASN A 158 -0.24 -10.41 -22.15
N VAL A 159 0.73 -9.52 -21.95
CA VAL A 159 0.59 -8.35 -21.10
C VAL A 159 0.36 -7.11 -21.96
N ARG A 160 -0.71 -6.38 -21.64
CA ARG A 160 -1.04 -5.11 -22.32
C ARG A 160 -1.51 -4.06 -21.33
N ARG A 161 -1.58 -2.82 -21.80
CA ARG A 161 -2.24 -1.74 -21.03
C ARG A 161 -3.71 -2.08 -20.80
N ALA A 162 -4.16 -1.77 -19.59
CA ALA A 162 -5.56 -1.89 -19.23
C ALA A 162 -6.37 -0.71 -19.80
N THR A 163 -7.64 -0.98 -20.06
CA THR A 163 -8.65 0.00 -20.47
C THR A 163 -9.87 -0.10 -19.55
N THR A 164 -10.78 0.86 -19.64
CA THR A 164 -12.03 0.83 -18.85
C THR A 164 -12.90 -0.38 -19.17
N ALA A 165 -12.78 -0.97 -20.37
CA ALA A 165 -13.49 -2.20 -20.72
C ALA A 165 -12.99 -3.45 -19.96
N ASP A 166 -11.83 -3.38 -19.34
CA ASP A 166 -11.23 -4.50 -18.60
C ASP A 166 -11.62 -4.52 -17.11
N LEU A 167 -12.27 -3.46 -16.59
CA LEU A 167 -12.58 -3.30 -15.16
C LEU A 167 -13.37 -4.47 -14.59
N ASP A 168 -14.41 -4.92 -15.29
CA ASP A 168 -15.25 -6.04 -14.82
C ASP A 168 -14.44 -7.34 -14.71
N ALA A 169 -13.58 -7.61 -15.70
CA ALA A 169 -12.71 -8.78 -15.70
C ALA A 169 -11.67 -8.71 -14.58
N CYS A 170 -11.06 -7.56 -14.35
CA CYS A 170 -10.15 -7.32 -13.21
C CYS A 170 -10.86 -7.52 -11.87
N ALA A 171 -12.09 -7.01 -11.72
CA ALA A 171 -12.90 -7.22 -10.52
C ALA A 171 -13.22 -8.70 -10.27
N ILE A 172 -13.50 -9.48 -11.33
CA ILE A 172 -13.73 -10.93 -11.21
C ILE A 172 -12.47 -11.64 -10.72
N VAL A 173 -11.30 -11.34 -11.28
CA VAL A 173 -10.02 -11.91 -10.84
C VAL A 173 -9.76 -11.55 -9.37
N CYS A 174 -9.91 -10.27 -9.01
CA CYS A 174 -9.68 -9.81 -7.64
C CYS A 174 -10.62 -10.50 -6.63
N ARG A 175 -11.92 -10.59 -6.94
CA ARG A 175 -12.88 -11.30 -6.08
C ARG A 175 -12.56 -12.78 -5.94
N ARG A 176 -12.08 -13.44 -7.00
CA ARG A 176 -11.64 -14.84 -6.93
C ARG A 176 -10.46 -15.02 -5.99
N VAL A 177 -9.49 -14.11 -6.04
CA VAL A 177 -8.26 -14.20 -5.24
C VAL A 177 -8.47 -13.70 -3.81
N HIS A 178 -9.09 -12.54 -3.64
CA HIS A 178 -9.18 -11.84 -2.35
C HIS A 178 -10.55 -11.91 -1.66
N GLY A 179 -11.60 -12.34 -2.36
CA GLY A 179 -12.97 -12.33 -1.86
C GLY A 179 -13.68 -10.97 -1.96
N HIS A 180 -13.00 -9.93 -2.45
CA HIS A 180 -13.52 -8.60 -2.72
C HIS A 180 -12.85 -8.02 -3.96
N ASP A 181 -13.34 -6.91 -4.49
CA ASP A 181 -12.69 -6.22 -5.60
C ASP A 181 -12.01 -4.92 -5.15
N ARG A 182 -11.14 -4.43 -6.02
CA ARG A 182 -10.37 -3.18 -5.87
C ARG A 182 -10.51 -2.33 -7.13
N THR A 183 -11.73 -2.25 -7.64
CA THR A 183 -12.05 -1.57 -8.90
C THR A 183 -11.70 -0.08 -8.87
N GLY A 184 -11.85 0.59 -7.72
CA GLY A 184 -11.50 2.01 -7.57
C GLY A 184 -10.05 2.28 -7.88
N GLU A 185 -9.13 1.50 -7.31
CA GLU A 185 -7.69 1.64 -7.57
C GLU A 185 -7.32 1.33 -9.03
N MET A 186 -7.97 0.33 -9.62
CA MET A 186 -7.73 0.00 -11.02
C MET A 186 -8.27 1.10 -11.96
N THR A 187 -9.38 1.74 -11.60
CA THR A 187 -9.92 2.90 -12.33
C THR A 187 -8.92 4.05 -12.37
N ASP A 188 -8.32 4.38 -11.21
CA ASP A 188 -7.30 5.41 -11.11
C ASP A 188 -6.05 5.06 -11.93
N ALA A 189 -5.59 3.80 -11.86
CA ALA A 189 -4.44 3.32 -12.61
C ALA A 189 -4.66 3.38 -14.14
N ILE A 190 -5.87 3.09 -14.60
CA ILE A 190 -6.24 3.24 -16.02
C ILE A 190 -6.20 4.72 -16.42
N ALA A 191 -6.75 5.62 -15.60
CA ALA A 191 -6.73 7.05 -15.85
C ALA A 191 -5.30 7.62 -15.89
N GLN A 192 -4.40 7.09 -15.05
CA GLN A 192 -2.97 7.44 -15.03
C GLN A 192 -2.16 6.75 -16.14
N GLY A 193 -2.71 5.74 -16.83
CA GLY A 193 -2.03 4.97 -17.87
C GLY A 193 -1.00 3.97 -17.36
N THR A 194 -1.00 3.66 -16.04
CA THR A 194 -0.09 2.68 -15.40
C THR A 194 -0.66 1.27 -15.42
N GLY A 195 -1.99 1.13 -15.40
CA GLY A 195 -2.67 -0.16 -15.32
C GLY A 195 -2.29 -1.14 -16.43
N ARG A 196 -2.08 -2.40 -16.05
CA ARG A 196 -1.78 -3.52 -16.95
C ARG A 196 -2.73 -4.67 -16.67
N VAL A 197 -3.05 -5.43 -17.70
CA VAL A 197 -3.70 -6.74 -17.59
C VAL A 197 -2.82 -7.81 -18.23
N VAL A 198 -2.92 -9.03 -17.72
CA VAL A 198 -2.36 -10.21 -18.33
C VAL A 198 -3.49 -11.11 -18.81
N GLU A 199 -3.36 -11.57 -20.03
CA GLU A 199 -4.30 -12.47 -20.71
C GLU A 199 -3.66 -13.83 -20.90
N TYR A 200 -4.41 -14.87 -20.57
CA TYR A 200 -4.09 -16.26 -20.87
C TYR A 200 -5.35 -16.96 -21.39
N ASP A 201 -5.22 -17.72 -22.46
CA ASP A 201 -6.34 -18.43 -23.10
C ASP A 201 -7.55 -17.52 -23.40
N ASN A 202 -7.27 -16.36 -24.02
CA ASN A 202 -8.24 -15.34 -24.42
C ASN A 202 -9.09 -14.73 -23.28
N ARG A 203 -8.62 -14.78 -22.04
CA ARG A 203 -9.27 -14.12 -20.90
C ARG A 203 -8.24 -13.44 -20.01
N ILE A 204 -8.66 -12.42 -19.29
CA ILE A 204 -7.84 -11.77 -18.27
C ILE A 204 -7.75 -12.72 -17.08
N THR A 205 -6.51 -13.05 -16.70
CA THR A 205 -6.15 -13.93 -15.57
C THR A 205 -5.43 -13.19 -14.45
N GLY A 206 -4.98 -11.96 -14.71
CA GLY A 206 -4.37 -11.11 -13.71
C GLY A 206 -4.29 -9.66 -14.17
N TYR A 207 -3.96 -8.78 -13.25
CA TYR A 207 -3.77 -7.36 -13.50
C TYR A 207 -2.80 -6.74 -12.49
N ALA A 208 -2.28 -5.56 -12.81
CA ALA A 208 -1.53 -4.69 -11.92
C ALA A 208 -2.00 -3.25 -12.09
N THR A 209 -2.10 -2.50 -10.99
CA THR A 209 -2.29 -1.04 -11.04
C THR A 209 -1.00 -0.35 -11.45
N ASP A 210 0.13 -0.92 -11.07
CA ASP A 210 1.50 -0.69 -11.51
C ASP A 210 2.39 -1.78 -10.88
N LEU A 211 3.69 -1.79 -11.15
CA LEU A 211 4.71 -2.58 -10.44
C LEU A 211 5.54 -1.64 -9.56
N ALA A 212 4.99 -1.27 -8.41
CA ALA A 212 5.56 -0.23 -7.56
C ALA A 212 5.16 -0.42 -6.08
N PHE A 213 5.84 0.29 -5.18
CA PHE A 213 5.58 0.25 -3.74
C PHE A 213 4.15 0.66 -3.36
N PHE A 214 3.58 1.62 -4.11
CA PHE A 214 2.21 2.13 -3.91
C PHE A 214 1.18 1.49 -4.85
N ALA A 215 1.50 0.35 -5.44
CA ALA A 215 0.64 -0.34 -6.40
C ALA A 215 0.46 -1.80 -6.04
N HIS A 216 -0.65 -2.40 -6.49
CA HIS A 216 -0.90 -3.81 -6.27
C HIS A 216 -1.04 -4.59 -7.58
N ALA A 217 -0.78 -5.88 -7.51
CA ALA A 217 -1.06 -6.81 -8.60
C ALA A 217 -1.76 -8.08 -8.06
N VAL A 218 -2.60 -8.65 -8.90
CA VAL A 218 -3.37 -9.87 -8.61
C VAL A 218 -3.31 -10.79 -9.80
N GLY A 219 -3.07 -12.08 -9.57
CA GLY A 219 -3.10 -13.13 -10.58
C GLY A 219 -3.79 -14.38 -10.06
N GLU A 220 -4.40 -15.15 -10.94
CA GLU A 220 -4.97 -16.44 -10.56
C GLU A 220 -3.88 -17.42 -10.10
N ASN A 221 -2.65 -17.22 -10.59
CA ASN A 221 -1.48 -18.02 -10.25
C ASN A 221 -0.16 -17.23 -10.40
N ASN A 222 0.98 -17.87 -10.11
CA ASN A 222 2.29 -17.23 -10.18
C ASN A 222 2.71 -16.86 -11.60
N GLU A 223 2.26 -17.58 -12.63
CA GLU A 223 2.64 -17.28 -14.02
C GLU A 223 2.07 -15.94 -14.47
N ASP A 224 0.87 -15.57 -14.00
CA ASP A 224 0.27 -14.26 -14.26
C ASP A 224 1.13 -13.14 -13.67
N LEU A 225 1.58 -13.29 -12.41
CA LEU A 225 2.44 -12.29 -11.77
C LEU A 225 3.83 -12.24 -12.41
N ARG A 226 4.40 -13.40 -12.78
CA ARG A 226 5.66 -13.45 -13.52
C ARG A 226 5.57 -12.70 -14.84
N ALA A 227 4.48 -12.88 -15.59
CA ALA A 227 4.26 -12.16 -16.83
C ALA A 227 4.20 -10.64 -16.62
N LEU A 228 3.47 -10.18 -15.59
CA LEU A 228 3.39 -8.76 -15.23
C LEU A 228 4.78 -8.20 -14.81
N ILE A 229 5.53 -8.93 -13.97
CA ILE A 229 6.86 -8.52 -13.51
C ILE A 229 7.86 -8.47 -14.67
N LEU A 230 7.82 -9.43 -15.58
CA LEU A 230 8.70 -9.47 -16.76
C LEU A 230 8.41 -8.33 -17.74
N ALA A 231 7.16 -7.88 -17.82
CA ALA A 231 6.73 -6.79 -18.69
C ALA A 231 6.99 -5.40 -18.09
N ALA A 232 7.48 -5.31 -16.85
CA ALA A 232 7.78 -4.04 -16.20
C ALA A 232 9.11 -3.44 -16.71
N ASP A 233 9.09 -2.15 -17.02
CA ASP A 233 10.29 -1.39 -17.40
C ASP A 233 11.13 -0.99 -16.18
N ALA A 234 10.49 -0.86 -15.02
CA ALA A 234 11.10 -0.52 -13.73
C ALA A 234 10.15 -0.90 -12.59
N PHE A 235 10.68 -0.93 -11.36
CA PHE A 235 9.88 -1.06 -10.14
C PHE A 235 9.86 0.27 -9.40
N GLY A 236 8.66 0.86 -9.25
CA GLY A 236 8.51 2.21 -8.68
C GLY A 236 8.73 2.27 -7.17
N GLY A 237 9.30 3.38 -6.70
CA GLY A 237 9.58 3.60 -5.28
C GLY A 237 10.57 2.58 -4.71
N SER A 238 10.28 2.07 -3.51
CA SER A 238 11.12 1.05 -2.85
C SER A 238 11.06 -0.34 -3.52
N GLY A 239 10.20 -0.53 -4.52
CA GLY A 239 10.07 -1.79 -5.26
C GLY A 239 8.67 -2.41 -5.15
N ILE A 240 8.58 -3.71 -5.35
CA ILE A 240 7.34 -4.50 -5.23
C ILE A 240 7.31 -5.26 -3.90
N LEU A 241 6.11 -5.48 -3.38
CA LEU A 241 5.91 -6.22 -2.13
C LEU A 241 5.53 -7.66 -2.43
N VAL A 242 6.43 -8.59 -2.14
CA VAL A 242 6.25 -10.02 -2.43
C VAL A 242 5.93 -10.76 -1.13
N PRO A 243 4.78 -11.44 -1.01
CA PRO A 243 4.46 -12.28 0.15
C PRO A 243 5.51 -13.39 0.32
N THR A 244 6.15 -13.46 1.51
CA THR A 244 7.16 -14.49 1.77
C THR A 244 6.54 -15.89 1.90
N THR A 245 5.25 -15.95 2.19
CA THR A 245 4.44 -17.19 2.16
C THR A 245 4.29 -17.75 0.74
N ASN A 246 4.38 -16.91 -0.31
CA ASN A 246 4.52 -17.35 -1.68
C ASN A 246 6.00 -17.61 -2.02
N GLY A 247 6.57 -18.66 -1.39
CA GLY A 247 8.00 -18.96 -1.51
C GLY A 247 8.46 -19.29 -2.93
N GLU A 248 7.56 -19.73 -3.82
CA GLU A 248 7.88 -19.97 -5.22
C GLU A 248 8.13 -18.66 -5.98
N LEU A 249 7.19 -17.70 -5.89
CA LEU A 249 7.37 -16.39 -6.51
C LEU A 249 8.54 -15.64 -5.92
N PHE A 250 8.70 -15.68 -4.58
CA PHE A 250 9.80 -15.00 -3.88
C PHE A 250 11.17 -15.51 -4.35
N ARG A 251 11.36 -16.84 -4.43
CA ARG A 251 12.60 -17.44 -4.95
C ARG A 251 12.84 -17.04 -6.40
N TRP A 252 11.81 -17.11 -7.24
CA TRP A 252 11.89 -16.71 -8.63
C TRP A 252 12.32 -15.22 -8.80
N CYS A 253 11.80 -14.32 -7.99
CA CYS A 253 12.24 -12.91 -7.99
C CYS A 253 13.74 -12.78 -7.67
N LEU A 254 14.24 -13.53 -6.67
CA LEU A 254 15.66 -13.54 -6.31
C LEU A 254 16.52 -14.08 -7.47
N GLU A 255 16.10 -15.15 -8.13
CA GLU A 255 16.77 -15.75 -9.29
C GLU A 255 16.79 -14.79 -10.49
N ARG A 256 15.85 -13.86 -10.57
CA ARG A 256 15.79 -12.80 -11.60
C ARG A 256 16.57 -11.54 -11.25
N GLY A 257 17.32 -11.55 -10.15
CA GLY A 257 18.19 -10.44 -9.74
C GLY A 257 17.53 -9.37 -8.89
N LEU A 258 16.28 -9.55 -8.46
CA LEU A 258 15.72 -8.69 -7.44
C LEU A 258 16.35 -9.03 -6.09
N HIS A 259 16.50 -8.02 -5.24
CA HIS A 259 17.03 -8.18 -3.88
C HIS A 259 16.05 -7.59 -2.86
N VAL A 260 16.10 -8.10 -1.64
CA VAL A 260 15.27 -7.60 -0.54
C VAL A 260 15.85 -6.29 -0.02
N VAL A 261 15.06 -5.22 -0.06
CA VAL A 261 15.40 -3.91 0.50
C VAL A 261 15.12 -3.90 2.00
N HIS A 262 13.92 -4.27 2.37
CA HIS A 262 13.46 -4.44 3.76
C HIS A 262 12.25 -5.37 3.83
N VAL A 263 11.77 -5.64 5.04
CA VAL A 263 10.63 -6.52 5.28
C VAL A 263 9.50 -5.73 5.91
N MET A 264 8.28 -6.01 5.46
CA MET A 264 7.04 -5.41 5.98
C MET A 264 6.11 -6.49 6.53
N THR A 265 5.12 -6.08 7.31
CA THR A 265 4.02 -6.95 7.74
C THR A 265 2.69 -6.39 7.26
N LEU A 266 1.88 -7.24 6.65
CA LEU A 266 0.47 -6.99 6.40
C LEU A 266 -0.30 -7.27 7.69
N MET A 267 -1.02 -6.28 8.18
CA MET A 267 -1.85 -6.41 9.38
C MET A 267 -3.31 -6.08 9.09
N THR A 268 -4.21 -6.76 9.78
CA THR A 268 -5.66 -6.60 9.57
C THR A 268 -6.44 -6.59 10.86
N ILE A 269 -7.56 -5.87 10.85
CA ILE A 269 -8.64 -5.98 11.84
C ILE A 269 -9.95 -6.26 11.09
N GLY A 270 -10.87 -7.02 11.68
CA GLY A 270 -12.11 -7.44 11.04
C GLY A 270 -11.90 -8.53 9.98
N LEU A 271 -12.67 -8.45 8.89
CA LEU A 271 -12.69 -9.48 7.85
C LEU A 271 -11.33 -9.63 7.14
N TYR A 272 -10.83 -10.84 7.13
CA TYR A 272 -9.69 -11.25 6.32
C TYR A 272 -9.96 -12.57 5.63
N THR A 273 -9.83 -12.57 4.31
CA THR A 273 -9.87 -13.79 3.49
C THR A 273 -8.44 -14.09 3.04
N THR A 274 -7.96 -15.30 3.32
CA THR A 274 -6.66 -15.76 2.79
C THR A 274 -6.73 -15.79 1.26
N PRO A 275 -5.82 -15.12 0.56
CA PRO A 275 -5.83 -15.09 -0.90
C PRO A 275 -5.75 -16.49 -1.52
N GLN A 276 -6.57 -16.75 -2.53
CA GLN A 276 -6.66 -18.02 -3.26
C GLN A 276 -5.98 -17.95 -4.63
N GLY A 277 -4.83 -17.28 -4.70
CA GLY A 277 -4.05 -17.05 -5.91
C GLY A 277 -2.77 -16.32 -5.57
N ALA A 278 -2.20 -15.64 -6.56
CA ALA A 278 -0.97 -14.88 -6.39
C ALA A 278 -1.28 -13.36 -6.31
N TYR A 279 -0.56 -12.63 -5.47
CA TYR A 279 -0.76 -11.19 -5.30
C TYR A 279 0.51 -10.47 -4.87
N LEU A 280 0.59 -9.20 -5.20
CA LEU A 280 1.54 -8.23 -4.67
C LEU A 280 0.72 -7.11 -4.04
N PRO A 281 0.75 -6.92 -2.72
CA PRO A 281 -0.02 -5.85 -2.09
C PRO A 281 0.64 -4.48 -2.32
N SER A 282 -0.16 -3.42 -2.24
CA SER A 282 0.33 -2.04 -2.14
C SER A 282 0.69 -1.70 -0.70
N VAL A 283 1.61 -0.76 -0.47
CA VAL A 283 1.88 -0.24 0.88
C VAL A 283 0.68 0.52 1.47
N THR A 284 -0.20 1.02 0.61
CA THR A 284 -1.47 1.64 1.04
C THR A 284 -2.61 0.62 1.17
N PHE A 285 -2.32 -0.64 1.01
CA PHE A 285 -3.10 -1.87 1.09
C PHE A 285 -3.11 -2.68 -0.17
#